data_a73bc740312f327a28c72ee943ce459e
#
_entry.id   a73bc740312f327a28c72ee943ce459e
#
_cell.length_a   1.000
_cell.length_b   1.000
_cell.length_c   1.000
_cell.angle_alpha   90.00
_cell.angle_beta   90.00
_cell.angle_gamma   90.00
#
_symmetry.space_group_name_H-M   'P 1'
#
loop_
_entity.id
_entity.type
_entity.pdbx_description
1 polymer ?
#
loop_
_entity_poly.entity_id
_entity_poly.type
_entity_poly.pdbx_seq_one_letter_code
_entity_poly.pdbx_strand_id
1 'polypeptide(L)'
;VRTPRTMGILTVASLLIGANWMIYVYSTTHGHTIDMSLGYFINPLVSVVLGVVFLHERLRKIQWIAIGISTVAVLIMSVVYGQIPWLGLGVAFTFGTYGLLKARVGSSVHPVVSLSLETFILLPVALVVLWWMNTQGQLTLFSQGPGHFWLLASTGIVTVTPLVLFSAAARALPLSVIGMVQYMGPTIQFFLALFVLHDRITPDKWIGLSLIWVAIVIFTVDAVRASRTSRPSKLTAVETGMIPIVPISQSSEGS
;
A
#
# COMPACT_ATOMS: atom_id res chain seq x y z
N VAL A 1 6.93 -16.77 -13.97
CA VAL A 1 8.03 -15.81 -13.86
C VAL A 1 9.15 -16.31 -14.76
N ARG A 2 9.30 -15.68 -15.95
CA ARG A 2 10.20 -16.24 -17.01
C ARG A 2 11.54 -15.50 -17.12
N THR A 3 11.73 -14.39 -16.41
CA THR A 3 12.96 -13.60 -16.56
C THR A 3 13.71 -13.47 -15.24
N PRO A 4 15.06 -13.60 -15.25
CA PRO A 4 15.88 -13.47 -14.02
C PRO A 4 15.73 -12.07 -13.40
N ARG A 5 15.47 -11.05 -14.21
CA ARG A 5 15.22 -9.67 -13.74
C ARG A 5 13.96 -9.59 -12.83
N THR A 6 12.87 -10.24 -13.24
CA THR A 6 11.63 -10.26 -12.44
C THR A 6 11.83 -11.00 -11.13
N MET A 7 12.57 -12.13 -11.15
CA MET A 7 12.93 -12.84 -9.92
C MET A 7 13.76 -11.98 -8.97
N GLY A 8 14.76 -11.28 -9.48
CA GLY A 8 15.55 -10.34 -8.69
C GLY A 8 14.70 -9.25 -8.04
N ILE A 9 13.75 -8.65 -8.78
CA ILE A 9 12.83 -7.64 -8.23
C ILE A 9 11.94 -8.24 -7.14
N LEU A 10 11.41 -9.44 -7.33
CA LEU A 10 10.57 -10.11 -6.32
C LEU A 10 11.37 -10.50 -5.07
N THR A 11 12.63 -10.92 -5.23
CA THR A 11 13.52 -11.19 -4.10
C THR A 11 13.77 -9.93 -3.27
N VAL A 12 14.09 -8.81 -3.91
CA VAL A 12 14.26 -7.53 -3.21
C VAL A 12 12.96 -7.08 -2.55
N ALA A 13 11.82 -7.25 -3.22
CA ALA A 13 10.50 -6.95 -2.66
C ALA A 13 10.20 -7.79 -1.41
N SER A 14 10.54 -9.09 -1.43
CA SER A 14 10.41 -9.99 -0.28
C SER A 14 11.25 -9.52 0.91
N LEU A 15 12.51 -9.18 0.67
CA LEU A 15 13.40 -8.69 1.73
C LEU A 15 12.91 -7.37 2.33
N LEU A 16 12.40 -6.47 1.49
CA LEU A 16 11.85 -5.19 1.95
C LEU A 16 10.61 -5.37 2.82
N ILE A 17 9.67 -6.22 2.41
CA ILE A 17 8.47 -6.47 3.22
C ILE A 17 8.81 -7.23 4.51
N GLY A 18 9.78 -8.15 4.46
CA GLY A 18 10.29 -8.82 5.65
C GLY A 18 10.96 -7.84 6.62
N ALA A 19 11.84 -6.96 6.12
CA ALA A 19 12.45 -5.90 6.92
C ALA A 19 11.38 -4.94 7.51
N ASN A 20 10.38 -4.57 6.71
CA ASN A 20 9.27 -3.76 7.17
C ASN A 20 8.56 -4.39 8.38
N TRP A 21 8.25 -5.68 8.32
CA TRP A 21 7.63 -6.39 9.43
C TRP A 21 8.53 -6.50 10.65
N MET A 22 9.83 -6.70 10.48
CA MET A 22 10.79 -6.72 11.59
C MET A 22 10.83 -5.36 12.30
N ILE A 23 10.91 -4.26 11.55
CA ILE A 23 10.88 -2.91 12.11
C ILE A 23 9.56 -2.68 12.86
N TYR A 24 8.43 -3.08 12.27
CA TYR A 24 7.11 -2.94 12.89
C TYR A 24 7.00 -3.71 14.21
N VAL A 25 7.37 -5.00 14.21
CA VAL A 25 7.32 -5.84 15.40
C VAL A 25 8.26 -5.28 16.48
N TYR A 26 9.49 -4.94 16.12
CA TYR A 26 10.44 -4.31 17.04
C TYR A 26 9.86 -3.05 17.68
N SER A 27 9.30 -2.17 16.89
CA SER A 27 8.76 -0.89 17.36
C SER A 27 7.58 -1.08 18.32
N THR A 28 6.67 -1.99 18.00
CA THR A 28 5.48 -2.23 18.82
C THR A 28 5.81 -2.94 20.13
N THR A 29 6.79 -3.83 20.13
CA THR A 29 7.22 -4.57 21.33
C THR A 29 8.13 -3.76 22.26
N HIS A 30 8.81 -2.72 21.75
CA HIS A 30 9.72 -1.87 22.52
C HIS A 30 9.14 -0.47 22.83
N GLY A 31 7.83 -0.29 22.69
CA GLY A 31 7.15 0.95 23.08
C GLY A 31 7.26 2.12 22.11
N HIS A 32 7.77 1.91 20.88
CA HIS A 32 7.91 2.94 19.84
C HIS A 32 6.64 3.09 18.97
N THR A 33 5.46 2.96 19.56
CA THR A 33 4.17 3.03 18.85
C THR A 33 3.90 4.39 18.20
N ILE A 34 4.43 5.48 18.78
CA ILE A 34 4.28 6.83 18.20
C ILE A 34 5.10 6.95 16.93
N ASP A 35 6.34 6.43 16.89
CA ASP A 35 7.16 6.35 15.68
C ASP A 35 6.42 5.63 14.56
N MET A 36 5.76 4.51 14.87
CA MET A 36 4.98 3.75 13.91
C MET A 36 3.79 4.55 13.37
N SER A 37 3.07 5.23 14.25
CA SER A 37 1.96 6.10 13.85
C SER A 37 2.42 7.16 12.86
N LEU A 38 3.53 7.85 13.13
CA LEU A 38 4.14 8.81 12.19
C LEU A 38 4.57 8.14 10.89
N GLY A 39 5.14 6.95 10.95
CA GLY A 39 5.52 6.16 9.78
C GLY A 39 4.36 5.92 8.83
N TYR A 40 3.18 5.61 9.34
CA TYR A 40 1.97 5.45 8.53
C TYR A 40 1.50 6.74 7.86
N PHE A 41 1.76 7.89 8.46
CA PHE A 41 1.49 9.18 7.82
C PHE A 41 2.55 9.59 6.80
N ILE A 42 3.80 9.19 7.01
CA ILE A 42 4.92 9.46 6.08
C ILE A 42 4.85 8.54 4.85
N ASN A 43 4.44 7.28 5.01
CA ASN A 43 4.45 6.27 3.96
C ASN A 43 3.69 6.67 2.67
N PRO A 44 2.49 7.27 2.71
CA PRO A 44 1.82 7.78 1.52
C PRO A 44 2.65 8.81 0.75
N LEU A 45 3.32 9.72 1.45
CA LEU A 45 4.19 10.74 0.82
C LEU A 45 5.40 10.08 0.14
N VAL A 46 6.04 9.11 0.80
CA VAL A 46 7.13 8.33 0.20
C VAL A 46 6.64 7.63 -1.07
N SER A 47 5.46 6.99 -1.04
CA SER A 47 4.88 6.33 -2.20
C SER A 47 4.66 7.30 -3.37
N VAL A 48 4.14 8.50 -3.10
CA VAL A 48 3.95 9.55 -4.12
C VAL A 48 5.29 10.01 -4.69
N VAL A 49 6.27 10.30 -3.85
CA VAL A 49 7.61 10.72 -4.30
C VAL A 49 8.25 9.65 -5.17
N LEU A 50 8.19 8.39 -4.75
CA LEU A 50 8.72 7.26 -5.54
C LEU A 50 7.98 7.10 -6.88
N GLY A 51 6.67 7.28 -6.93
CA GLY A 51 5.86 7.27 -8.14
C GLY A 51 6.30 8.37 -9.13
N VAL A 52 6.44 9.59 -8.64
CA VAL A 52 6.88 10.73 -9.46
C VAL A 52 8.32 10.57 -9.96
N VAL A 53 9.25 10.23 -9.05
CA VAL A 53 10.68 10.19 -9.37
C VAL A 53 11.05 8.96 -10.22
N PHE A 54 10.56 7.78 -9.87
CA PHE A 54 11.01 6.52 -10.47
C PHE A 54 10.07 5.95 -11.52
N LEU A 55 8.78 6.25 -11.45
CA LEU A 55 7.79 5.84 -12.45
C LEU A 55 7.42 6.98 -13.40
N HIS A 56 7.99 8.18 -13.20
CA HIS A 56 7.72 9.38 -13.98
C HIS A 56 6.23 9.73 -14.05
N GLU A 57 5.51 9.50 -12.95
CA GLU A 57 4.10 9.84 -12.85
C GLU A 57 3.91 11.35 -12.94
N ARG A 58 2.98 11.79 -13.79
CA ARG A 58 2.67 13.21 -13.97
C ARG A 58 1.47 13.59 -13.12
N LEU A 59 1.73 14.37 -12.08
CA LEU A 59 0.71 14.88 -11.21
C LEU A 59 0.16 16.22 -11.73
N ARG A 60 -1.14 16.43 -11.52
CA ARG A 60 -1.79 17.70 -11.81
C ARG A 60 -1.48 18.71 -10.72
N LYS A 61 -1.63 20.01 -11.05
CA LYS A 61 -1.40 21.10 -10.07
C LYS A 61 -2.21 20.93 -8.78
N ILE A 62 -3.46 20.50 -8.91
CA ILE A 62 -4.35 20.27 -7.75
C ILE A 62 -3.83 19.11 -6.89
N GLN A 63 -3.29 18.06 -7.49
CA GLN A 63 -2.70 16.93 -6.77
C GLN A 63 -1.43 17.35 -6.01
N TRP A 64 -0.60 18.23 -6.60
CA TRP A 64 0.54 18.82 -5.91
C TRP A 64 0.13 19.65 -4.69
N ILE A 65 -0.98 20.40 -4.75
CA ILE A 65 -1.53 21.12 -3.61
C ILE A 65 -1.91 20.14 -2.49
N ALA A 66 -2.61 19.04 -2.83
CA ALA A 66 -2.98 18.01 -1.86
C ALA A 66 -1.75 17.40 -1.17
N ILE A 67 -0.71 17.08 -1.94
CA ILE A 67 0.56 16.54 -1.41
C ILE A 67 1.24 17.58 -0.50
N GLY A 68 1.25 18.84 -0.89
CA GLY A 68 1.77 19.94 -0.08
C GLY A 68 1.07 20.04 1.27
N ILE A 69 -0.26 19.99 1.29
CA ILE A 69 -1.06 19.99 2.53
C ILE A 69 -0.73 18.77 3.40
N SER A 70 -0.65 17.56 2.80
CA SER A 70 -0.26 16.35 3.54
C SER A 70 1.15 16.45 4.11
N THR A 71 2.08 17.03 3.36
CA THR A 71 3.46 17.24 3.82
C THR A 71 3.49 18.18 5.03
N VAL A 72 2.75 19.29 4.98
CA VAL A 72 2.62 20.21 6.12
C VAL A 72 2.03 19.51 7.33
N ALA A 73 0.99 18.70 7.16
CA ALA A 73 0.39 17.92 8.23
C ALA A 73 1.40 16.98 8.90
N VAL A 74 2.16 16.23 8.11
CA VAL A 74 3.20 15.32 8.62
C VAL A 74 4.32 16.09 9.33
N LEU A 75 4.74 17.23 8.80
CA LEU A 75 5.75 18.07 9.44
C LEU A 75 5.29 18.60 10.80
N ILE A 76 4.05 19.09 10.89
CA ILE A 76 3.47 19.53 12.17
C ILE A 76 3.50 18.39 13.19
N MET A 77 3.02 17.20 12.81
CA MET A 77 3.00 16.04 13.70
C MET A 77 4.42 15.61 14.12
N SER A 78 5.39 15.66 13.19
CA SER A 78 6.78 15.29 13.47
C SER A 78 7.48 16.32 14.39
N VAL A 79 7.21 17.61 14.22
CA VAL A 79 7.76 18.67 15.09
C VAL A 79 7.19 18.55 16.50
N VAL A 80 5.88 18.30 16.64
CA VAL A 80 5.25 18.10 17.95
C VAL A 80 5.80 16.84 18.64
N TYR A 81 6.15 15.81 17.89
CA TYR A 81 6.79 14.61 18.43
C TYR A 81 8.18 14.91 19.05
N GLY A 82 8.88 15.93 18.57
CA GLY A 82 10.11 16.45 19.15
C GLY A 82 11.38 15.66 18.87
N GLN A 83 11.29 14.56 18.11
CA GLN A 83 12.43 13.74 17.70
C GLN A 83 12.19 13.14 16.30
N ILE A 84 13.27 12.71 15.64
CA ILE A 84 13.16 12.12 14.31
C ILE A 84 12.62 10.69 14.46
N PRO A 85 11.48 10.33 13.82
CA PRO A 85 10.88 9.00 13.91
C PRO A 85 11.62 7.99 13.00
N TRP A 86 12.83 7.57 13.40
CA TRP A 86 13.68 6.71 12.55
C TRP A 86 13.02 5.39 12.17
N LEU A 87 12.33 4.76 13.11
CA LEU A 87 11.62 3.50 12.85
C LEU A 87 10.42 3.73 11.92
N GLY A 88 9.70 4.82 12.11
CA GLY A 88 8.63 5.23 11.21
C GLY A 88 9.12 5.52 9.79
N LEU A 89 10.24 6.22 9.65
CA LEU A 89 10.90 6.41 8.36
C LEU A 89 11.30 5.08 7.73
N GLY A 90 11.89 4.17 8.53
CA GLY A 90 12.25 2.82 8.06
C GLY A 90 11.07 2.06 7.47
N VAL A 91 9.92 2.05 8.17
CA VAL A 91 8.67 1.43 7.68
C VAL A 91 8.17 2.13 6.42
N ALA A 92 8.15 3.47 6.39
CA ALA A 92 7.67 4.23 5.25
C ALA A 92 8.52 3.97 3.98
N PHE A 93 9.85 3.98 4.10
CA PHE A 93 10.74 3.72 2.96
C PHE A 93 10.72 2.27 2.50
N THR A 94 10.71 1.30 3.41
CA THR A 94 10.66 -0.12 3.04
C THR A 94 9.35 -0.46 2.35
N PHE A 95 8.22 -0.01 2.88
CA PHE A 95 6.91 -0.28 2.27
C PHE A 95 6.68 0.52 0.98
N GLY A 96 7.07 1.79 0.94
CA GLY A 96 6.99 2.60 -0.28
C GLY A 96 7.83 2.02 -1.42
N THR A 97 9.07 1.58 -1.13
CA THR A 97 9.94 0.91 -2.11
C THR A 97 9.37 -0.45 -2.53
N TYR A 98 8.79 -1.22 -1.61
CA TYR A 98 8.04 -2.43 -1.93
C TYR A 98 6.92 -2.13 -2.94
N GLY A 99 6.12 -1.10 -2.71
CA GLY A 99 5.07 -0.65 -3.64
C GLY A 99 5.61 -0.27 -5.01
N LEU A 100 6.73 0.44 -5.07
CA LEU A 100 7.43 0.77 -6.32
C LEU A 100 7.85 -0.48 -7.10
N LEU A 101 8.41 -1.47 -6.42
CA LEU A 101 8.82 -2.73 -7.05
C LEU A 101 7.62 -3.52 -7.56
N LYS A 102 6.51 -3.54 -6.81
CA LYS A 102 5.25 -4.16 -7.25
C LYS A 102 4.68 -3.48 -8.50
N ALA A 103 4.69 -2.15 -8.54
CA ALA A 103 4.27 -1.39 -9.72
C ALA A 103 5.16 -1.69 -10.94
N ARG A 104 6.48 -1.83 -10.75
CA ARG A 104 7.43 -2.19 -11.82
C ARG A 104 7.27 -3.61 -12.35
N VAL A 105 6.94 -4.57 -11.52
CA VAL A 105 6.60 -5.94 -11.95
C VAL A 105 5.33 -5.90 -12.81
N GLY A 106 4.38 -5.02 -12.48
CA GLY A 106 3.20 -4.72 -13.27
C GLY A 106 2.39 -5.96 -13.63
N SER A 107 1.96 -6.05 -14.90
CA SER A 107 1.14 -7.15 -15.40
C SER A 107 1.90 -8.45 -15.68
N SER A 108 3.22 -8.47 -15.55
CA SER A 108 4.06 -9.63 -15.91
C SER A 108 3.87 -10.84 -14.99
N VAL A 109 3.40 -10.63 -13.74
CA VAL A 109 3.18 -11.69 -12.75
C VAL A 109 1.83 -11.47 -12.07
N HIS A 110 1.03 -12.54 -11.96
CA HIS A 110 -0.25 -12.47 -11.23
C HIS A 110 -0.03 -12.13 -9.73
N PRO A 111 -0.86 -11.29 -9.09
CA PRO A 111 -0.66 -10.86 -7.69
C PRO A 111 -0.47 -12.00 -6.69
N VAL A 112 -1.29 -13.03 -6.80
CA VAL A 112 -1.20 -14.23 -5.93
C VAL A 112 0.13 -14.94 -6.12
N VAL A 113 0.56 -15.16 -7.38
CA VAL A 113 1.84 -15.81 -7.70
C VAL A 113 3.02 -14.98 -7.18
N SER A 114 2.96 -13.65 -7.35
CA SER A 114 3.97 -12.74 -6.82
C SER A 114 4.11 -12.87 -5.31
N LEU A 115 2.99 -12.85 -4.57
CA LEU A 115 3.01 -12.96 -3.12
C LEU A 115 3.43 -14.35 -2.64
N SER A 116 2.99 -15.42 -3.32
CA SER A 116 3.44 -16.79 -3.01
C SER A 116 4.95 -16.94 -3.14
N LEU A 117 5.56 -16.39 -4.20
CA LEU A 117 7.01 -16.41 -4.37
C LEU A 117 7.72 -15.61 -3.26
N GLU A 118 7.21 -14.45 -2.91
CA GLU A 118 7.76 -13.64 -1.82
C GLU A 118 7.70 -14.36 -0.48
N THR A 119 6.57 -15.02 -0.18
CA THR A 119 6.43 -15.85 1.02
C THR A 119 7.40 -17.03 1.01
N PHE A 120 7.58 -17.67 -0.15
CA PHE A 120 8.54 -18.78 -0.30
C PHE A 120 9.99 -18.33 -0.07
N ILE A 121 10.34 -17.15 -0.55
CA ILE A 121 11.68 -16.57 -0.36
C ILE A 121 11.92 -16.23 1.13
N LEU A 122 10.90 -15.76 1.85
CA LEU A 122 10.99 -15.44 3.27
C LEU A 122 10.89 -16.67 4.19
N LEU A 123 10.40 -17.80 3.69
CA LEU A 123 10.19 -19.01 4.48
C LEU A 123 11.45 -19.48 5.24
N PRO A 124 12.65 -19.55 4.63
CA PRO A 124 13.87 -19.94 5.36
C PRO A 124 14.16 -19.00 6.53
N VAL A 125 14.00 -17.68 6.32
CA VAL A 125 14.21 -16.68 7.36
C VAL A 125 13.20 -16.86 8.49
N ALA A 126 11.92 -17.07 8.15
CA ALA A 126 10.87 -17.31 9.13
C ALA A 126 11.14 -18.58 9.96
N LEU A 127 11.59 -19.66 9.31
CA LEU A 127 11.96 -20.91 10.02
C LEU A 127 13.13 -20.71 10.97
N VAL A 128 14.16 -19.95 10.58
CA VAL A 128 15.29 -19.62 11.46
C VAL A 128 14.83 -18.80 12.66
N VAL A 129 13.96 -17.80 12.45
CA VAL A 129 13.39 -16.99 13.55
C VAL A 129 12.55 -17.85 14.49
N LEU A 130 11.68 -18.71 13.97
CA LEU A 130 10.89 -19.64 14.78
C LEU A 130 11.76 -20.61 15.58
N TRP A 131 12.79 -21.15 14.96
CA TRP A 131 13.75 -22.01 15.65
C TRP A 131 14.47 -21.27 16.79
N TRP A 132 14.94 -20.05 16.52
CA TRP A 132 15.58 -19.21 17.53
C TRP A 132 14.61 -18.87 18.69
N MET A 133 13.37 -18.47 18.39
CA MET A 133 12.35 -18.23 19.43
C MET A 133 12.06 -19.48 20.26
N ASN A 134 12.07 -20.65 19.63
CA ASN A 134 11.89 -21.92 20.33
C ASN A 134 13.04 -22.20 21.30
N THR A 135 14.31 -21.93 20.92
CA THR A 135 15.47 -22.10 21.79
C THR A 135 15.47 -21.15 22.99
N GLN A 136 14.83 -19.97 22.84
CA GLN A 136 14.65 -19.00 23.94
C GLN A 136 13.41 -19.28 24.80
N GLY A 137 12.63 -20.32 24.50
CA GLY A 137 11.38 -20.62 25.22
C GLY A 137 10.26 -19.60 24.97
N GLN A 138 10.38 -18.77 23.95
CA GLN A 138 9.43 -17.71 23.63
C GLN A 138 8.32 -18.17 22.65
N LEU A 139 8.45 -19.37 22.09
CA LEU A 139 7.50 -19.90 21.13
C LEU A 139 6.24 -20.41 21.84
N THR A 140 5.14 -19.68 21.68
CA THR A 140 3.83 -20.01 22.31
C THR A 140 2.90 -20.79 21.38
N LEU A 141 3.33 -21.12 20.17
CA LEU A 141 2.49 -21.69 19.11
C LEU A 141 1.72 -22.95 19.53
N PHE A 142 2.34 -23.80 20.33
CA PHE A 142 1.76 -25.06 20.79
C PHE A 142 1.53 -25.14 22.32
N SER A 143 1.95 -24.12 23.08
CA SER A 143 1.93 -24.15 24.54
C SER A 143 0.63 -23.67 25.17
N GLN A 144 -0.21 -22.92 24.43
CA GLN A 144 -1.43 -22.28 24.95
C GLN A 144 -2.72 -22.91 24.41
N GLY A 145 -2.65 -24.14 23.90
CA GLY A 145 -3.80 -24.90 23.43
C GLY A 145 -4.25 -24.61 22.00
N PRO A 146 -5.24 -25.41 21.50
CA PRO A 146 -5.62 -25.34 20.09
C PRO A 146 -6.26 -24.02 19.64
N GLY A 147 -6.95 -23.32 20.54
CA GLY A 147 -7.52 -22.00 20.23
C GLY A 147 -6.45 -20.96 19.90
N HIS A 148 -5.35 -20.93 20.65
CA HIS A 148 -4.22 -20.04 20.39
C HIS A 148 -3.51 -20.37 19.07
N PHE A 149 -3.34 -21.67 18.78
CA PHE A 149 -2.79 -22.11 17.48
C PHE A 149 -3.63 -21.60 16.31
N TRP A 150 -4.95 -21.77 16.33
CA TRP A 150 -5.84 -21.32 15.27
C TRP A 150 -5.90 -19.79 15.18
N LEU A 151 -5.82 -19.09 16.30
CA LEU A 151 -5.71 -17.63 16.31
C LEU A 151 -4.45 -17.17 15.57
N LEU A 152 -3.29 -17.73 15.89
CA LEU A 152 -2.04 -17.41 15.22
C LEU A 152 -2.07 -17.81 13.73
N ALA A 153 -2.59 -18.98 13.39
CA ALA A 153 -2.74 -19.42 12.01
C ALA A 153 -3.62 -18.48 11.19
N SER A 154 -4.70 -17.95 11.78
CA SER A 154 -5.60 -17.01 11.11
C SER A 154 -4.94 -15.68 10.76
N THR A 155 -3.91 -15.24 11.50
CA THR A 155 -3.17 -14.00 11.20
C THR A 155 -2.53 -14.04 9.80
N GLY A 156 -2.13 -15.21 9.33
CA GLY A 156 -1.61 -15.39 7.97
C GLY A 156 -2.64 -15.00 6.90
N ILE A 157 -3.89 -15.46 7.03
CA ILE A 157 -4.98 -15.13 6.10
C ILE A 157 -5.29 -13.64 6.14
N VAL A 158 -5.39 -13.08 7.35
CA VAL A 158 -5.67 -11.66 7.57
C VAL A 158 -4.57 -10.77 6.97
N THR A 159 -3.31 -11.22 6.98
CA THR A 159 -2.18 -10.47 6.43
C THR A 159 -2.07 -10.64 4.91
N VAL A 160 -2.26 -11.85 4.39
CA VAL A 160 -2.12 -12.17 2.96
C VAL A 160 -3.18 -11.45 2.12
N THR A 161 -4.42 -11.38 2.60
CA THR A 161 -5.54 -10.79 1.86
C THR A 161 -5.27 -9.33 1.45
N PRO A 162 -4.97 -8.39 2.37
CA PRO A 162 -4.68 -7.01 1.98
C PRO A 162 -3.41 -6.88 1.14
N LEU A 163 -2.39 -7.73 1.31
CA LEU A 163 -1.19 -7.69 0.49
C LEU A 163 -1.43 -8.13 -0.96
N VAL A 164 -2.31 -9.13 -1.18
CA VAL A 164 -2.76 -9.50 -2.54
C VAL A 164 -3.52 -8.35 -3.19
N LEU A 165 -4.46 -7.73 -2.45
CA LEU A 165 -5.22 -6.58 -2.95
C LEU A 165 -4.32 -5.38 -3.25
N PHE A 166 -3.36 -5.08 -2.37
CA PHE A 166 -2.36 -4.05 -2.60
C PHE A 166 -1.52 -4.35 -3.85
N SER A 167 -1.06 -5.59 -4.00
CA SER A 167 -0.30 -6.02 -5.18
C SER A 167 -1.13 -5.90 -6.47
N ALA A 168 -2.43 -6.21 -6.42
CA ALA A 168 -3.34 -6.03 -7.53
C ALA A 168 -3.54 -4.54 -7.87
N ALA A 169 -3.73 -3.69 -6.85
CA ALA A 169 -3.86 -2.24 -7.02
C ALA A 169 -2.60 -1.62 -7.62
N ALA A 170 -1.40 -2.00 -7.15
CA ALA A 170 -0.11 -1.48 -7.63
C ALA A 170 0.18 -1.80 -9.10
N ARG A 171 -0.52 -2.79 -9.66
CA ARG A 171 -0.45 -3.13 -11.11
C ARG A 171 -1.41 -2.30 -11.96
N ALA A 172 -2.50 -1.83 -11.38
CA ALA A 172 -3.61 -1.21 -12.11
C ALA A 172 -3.66 0.31 -11.96
N LEU A 173 -3.09 0.84 -10.88
CA LEU A 173 -3.19 2.25 -10.51
C LEU A 173 -1.81 2.90 -10.41
N PRO A 174 -1.71 4.22 -10.65
CA PRO A 174 -0.51 4.99 -10.32
C PRO A 174 -0.15 4.86 -8.84
N LEU A 175 1.15 4.80 -8.53
CA LEU A 175 1.64 4.65 -7.17
C LEU A 175 1.26 5.86 -6.29
N SER A 176 1.17 7.04 -6.89
CA SER A 176 0.69 8.26 -6.23
C SER A 176 -0.77 8.15 -5.77
N VAL A 177 -1.64 7.52 -6.57
CA VAL A 177 -3.05 7.28 -6.19
C VAL A 177 -3.11 6.29 -5.02
N ILE A 178 -2.34 5.20 -5.09
CA ILE A 178 -2.26 4.21 -4.02
C ILE A 178 -1.76 4.86 -2.73
N GLY A 179 -0.70 5.69 -2.82
CA GLY A 179 -0.18 6.44 -1.70
C GLY A 179 -1.28 7.26 -1.00
N MET A 180 -2.07 8.02 -1.75
CA MET A 180 -3.17 8.82 -1.15
C MET A 180 -4.26 7.95 -0.52
N VAL A 181 -4.61 6.81 -1.12
CA VAL A 181 -5.59 5.86 -0.56
C VAL A 181 -5.07 5.24 0.76
N GLN A 182 -3.78 5.05 0.92
CA GLN A 182 -3.17 4.52 2.15
C GLN A 182 -3.46 5.38 3.39
N TYR A 183 -3.77 6.67 3.24
CA TYR A 183 -4.20 7.50 4.37
C TYR A 183 -5.51 7.03 5.02
N MET A 184 -6.28 6.16 4.36
CA MET A 184 -7.44 5.51 4.99
C MET A 184 -7.03 4.65 6.20
N GLY A 185 -5.86 4.01 6.18
CA GLY A 185 -5.36 3.20 7.28
C GLY A 185 -5.25 4.00 8.60
N PRO A 186 -4.40 5.06 8.66
CA PRO A 186 -4.32 5.93 9.81
C PRO A 186 -5.66 6.57 10.21
N THR A 187 -6.52 6.88 9.24
CA THR A 187 -7.87 7.42 9.51
C THR A 187 -8.73 6.40 10.26
N ILE A 188 -8.77 5.15 9.81
CA ILE A 188 -9.52 4.09 10.49
C ILE A 188 -8.94 3.83 11.89
N GLN A 189 -7.60 3.77 12.02
CA GLN A 189 -6.93 3.62 13.31
C GLN A 189 -7.28 4.75 14.28
N PHE A 190 -7.36 5.99 13.80
CA PHE A 190 -7.77 7.12 14.60
C PHE A 190 -9.20 6.96 15.14
N PHE A 191 -10.13 6.57 14.29
CA PHE A 191 -11.51 6.34 14.74
C PHE A 191 -11.63 5.16 15.72
N LEU A 192 -10.86 4.09 15.50
CA LEU A 192 -10.79 2.98 16.47
C LEU A 192 -10.24 3.45 17.82
N ALA A 193 -9.17 4.24 17.83
CA ALA A 193 -8.61 4.82 19.06
C ALA A 193 -9.64 5.68 19.79
N LEU A 194 -10.36 6.53 19.04
CA LEU A 194 -11.35 7.44 19.61
C LEU A 194 -12.60 6.72 20.16
N PHE A 195 -13.21 5.83 19.36
CA PHE A 195 -14.53 5.26 19.67
C PHE A 195 -14.47 3.90 20.39
N VAL A 196 -13.41 3.12 20.18
CA VAL A 196 -13.29 1.77 20.74
C VAL A 196 -12.35 1.77 21.94
N LEU A 197 -11.18 2.42 21.82
CA LEU A 197 -10.19 2.46 22.90
C LEU A 197 -10.41 3.63 23.86
N HIS A 198 -11.26 4.60 23.49
CA HIS A 198 -11.54 5.84 24.25
C HIS A 198 -10.27 6.62 24.61
N ASP A 199 -9.27 6.59 23.70
CA ASP A 199 -8.01 7.29 23.88
C ASP A 199 -8.21 8.81 23.87
N ARG A 200 -7.48 9.52 24.73
CA ARG A 200 -7.44 10.98 24.70
C ARG A 200 -6.58 11.44 23.53
N ILE A 201 -7.20 12.08 22.55
CA ILE A 201 -6.53 12.56 21.36
C ILE A 201 -6.09 14.01 21.58
N THR A 202 -4.81 14.26 21.39
CA THR A 202 -4.20 15.59 21.55
C THR A 202 -4.60 16.51 20.40
N PRO A 203 -4.66 17.86 20.62
CA PRO A 203 -5.06 18.82 19.58
C PRO A 203 -4.20 18.78 18.32
N ASP A 204 -2.91 18.48 18.44
CA ASP A 204 -1.97 18.34 17.33
C ASP A 204 -2.34 17.21 16.38
N LYS A 205 -2.79 16.05 16.94
CA LYS A 205 -3.29 14.93 16.15
C LYS A 205 -4.57 15.28 15.39
N TRP A 206 -5.47 16.06 16.01
CA TRP A 206 -6.66 16.57 15.33
C TRP A 206 -6.32 17.50 14.17
N ILE A 207 -5.39 18.43 14.36
CA ILE A 207 -4.95 19.36 13.30
C ILE A 207 -4.31 18.57 12.15
N GLY A 208 -3.36 17.70 12.45
CA GLY A 208 -2.67 16.90 11.43
C GLY A 208 -3.65 16.05 10.62
N LEU A 209 -4.56 15.35 11.28
CA LEU A 209 -5.52 14.48 10.60
C LEU A 209 -6.55 15.25 9.78
N SER A 210 -7.04 16.40 10.28
CA SER A 210 -7.95 17.26 9.53
C SER A 210 -7.32 17.77 8.24
N LEU A 211 -6.04 18.18 8.27
CA LEU A 211 -5.31 18.57 7.06
C LEU A 211 -5.16 17.41 6.08
N ILE A 212 -4.90 16.20 6.56
CA ILE A 212 -4.82 15.00 5.72
C ILE A 212 -6.16 14.69 5.07
N TRP A 213 -7.27 14.80 5.80
CA TRP A 213 -8.60 14.61 5.23
C TRP A 213 -8.91 15.62 4.12
N VAL A 214 -8.57 16.89 4.33
CA VAL A 214 -8.70 17.92 3.29
C VAL A 214 -7.87 17.53 2.06
N ALA A 215 -6.63 17.10 2.24
CA ALA A 215 -5.77 16.67 1.15
C ALA A 215 -6.36 15.47 0.38
N ILE A 216 -6.87 14.45 1.09
CA ILE A 216 -7.52 13.27 0.48
C ILE A 216 -8.73 13.68 -0.35
N VAL A 217 -9.59 14.57 0.19
CA VAL A 217 -10.78 15.05 -0.53
C VAL A 217 -10.37 15.78 -1.81
N ILE A 218 -9.41 16.73 -1.73
CA ILE A 218 -8.91 17.48 -2.89
C ILE A 218 -8.36 16.52 -3.94
N PHE A 219 -7.50 15.57 -3.55
CA PHE A 219 -6.89 14.61 -4.46
C PHE A 219 -7.93 13.70 -5.11
N THR A 220 -8.85 13.16 -4.31
CA THR A 220 -9.90 12.25 -4.78
C THR A 220 -10.84 12.93 -5.75
N VAL A 221 -11.30 14.16 -5.43
CA VAL A 221 -12.17 14.93 -6.32
C VAL A 221 -11.49 15.21 -7.66
N ASP A 222 -10.21 15.59 -7.66
CA ASP A 222 -9.44 15.80 -8.90
C ASP A 222 -9.30 14.50 -9.70
N ALA A 223 -8.95 13.40 -9.05
CA ALA A 223 -8.79 12.10 -9.70
C ALA A 223 -10.11 11.61 -10.35
N VAL A 224 -11.25 11.75 -9.64
CA VAL A 224 -12.57 11.38 -10.15
C VAL A 224 -13.00 12.27 -11.31
N ARG A 225 -12.80 13.59 -11.23
CA ARG A 225 -13.10 14.52 -12.34
C ARG A 225 -12.30 14.16 -13.58
N ALA A 226 -11.02 13.85 -13.40
CA ALA A 226 -10.14 13.45 -14.48
C ALA A 226 -10.60 12.16 -15.18
N SER A 227 -11.00 11.16 -14.43
CA SER A 227 -11.47 9.89 -15.00
C SER A 227 -12.77 10.05 -15.80
N ARG A 228 -13.62 10.99 -15.39
CA ARG A 228 -14.88 11.30 -16.10
C ARG A 228 -14.61 12.04 -17.42
N THR A 229 -13.65 12.95 -17.44
CA THR A 229 -13.30 13.73 -18.65
C THR A 229 -12.55 12.88 -19.68
N SER A 230 -11.86 11.82 -19.26
CA SER A 230 -11.10 10.93 -20.13
C SER A 230 -11.91 9.77 -20.74
N ARG A 231 -13.21 9.65 -20.43
CA ARG A 231 -14.09 8.70 -21.11
C ARG A 231 -14.55 9.29 -22.43
N PRO A 232 -14.05 8.87 -23.60
CA PRO A 232 -14.67 9.23 -24.88
C PRO A 232 -16.10 8.70 -24.85
N SER A 233 -17.06 9.58 -25.16
CA SER A 233 -18.44 9.17 -25.37
C SER A 233 -18.45 8.11 -26.47
N LYS A 234 -18.87 6.88 -26.15
CA LYS A 234 -19.04 5.83 -27.17
C LYS A 234 -20.01 6.26 -28.28
N LEU A 235 -20.89 7.23 -27.99
CA LEU A 235 -21.84 7.81 -28.95
C LEU A 235 -21.12 8.65 -30.01
N THR A 236 -20.11 9.42 -29.64
CA THR A 236 -19.37 10.25 -30.60
C THR A 236 -18.47 9.40 -31.55
N ALA A 237 -18.01 8.24 -31.11
CA ALA A 237 -17.21 7.34 -31.94
C ALA A 237 -18.05 6.65 -33.06
N VAL A 238 -19.34 6.44 -32.80
CA VAL A 238 -20.29 5.92 -33.82
C VAL A 238 -20.69 7.00 -34.80
N GLU A 239 -20.92 8.23 -34.36
CA GLU A 239 -21.27 9.36 -35.22
C GLU A 239 -20.10 9.84 -36.09
N THR A 240 -18.85 9.69 -35.65
CA THR A 240 -17.66 10.14 -36.40
C THR A 240 -17.18 9.11 -37.43
N GLY A 241 -17.90 7.96 -37.59
CA GLY A 241 -17.55 6.96 -38.61
C GLY A 241 -16.19 6.24 -38.40
N MET A 242 -15.61 6.30 -37.19
CA MET A 242 -14.33 5.67 -36.88
C MET A 242 -14.41 4.16 -36.61
N ILE A 243 -15.61 3.57 -36.63
CA ILE A 243 -15.80 2.13 -36.62
C ILE A 243 -16.26 1.74 -38.02
N PRO A 244 -15.48 1.02 -38.83
CA PRO A 244 -15.98 0.52 -40.11
C PRO A 244 -17.12 -0.45 -39.83
N ILE A 245 -18.30 -0.14 -40.39
CA ILE A 245 -19.42 -1.08 -40.43
C ILE A 245 -18.94 -2.23 -41.29
N VAL A 246 -18.66 -3.40 -40.70
CA VAL A 246 -18.41 -4.62 -41.43
C VAL A 246 -19.74 -4.99 -42.09
N PRO A 247 -19.88 -4.94 -43.43
CA PRO A 247 -21.10 -5.36 -44.07
C PRO A 247 -21.27 -6.86 -43.82
N ILE A 248 -22.42 -7.21 -43.29
CA ILE A 248 -22.84 -8.61 -43.17
C ILE A 248 -22.92 -9.12 -44.61
N SER A 249 -21.94 -9.95 -45.03
CA SER A 249 -22.00 -10.65 -46.30
C SER A 249 -23.21 -11.58 -46.23
N GLN A 250 -24.21 -11.27 -47.04
CA GLN A 250 -25.28 -12.22 -47.37
C GLN A 250 -24.59 -13.42 -48.01
N SER A 251 -24.53 -14.53 -47.28
CA SER A 251 -24.30 -15.82 -47.87
C SER A 251 -25.55 -16.14 -48.70
N SER A 252 -25.53 -15.74 -49.99
CA SER A 252 -26.47 -16.19 -50.98
C SER A 252 -26.30 -17.70 -51.19
N GLU A 253 -27.44 -18.38 -51.04
CA GLU A 253 -27.84 -19.61 -51.70
C GLU A 253 -27.14 -19.85 -53.03
N GLY A 254 -26.84 -21.13 -53.31
CA GLY A 254 -26.49 -21.58 -54.65
C GLY A 254 -26.08 -23.05 -54.67
N SER A 255 -27.07 -23.93 -54.95
CA SER A 255 -27.03 -25.22 -55.63
C SER A 255 -26.18 -26.32 -54.97
#